data_6f2d181e1c4df592952daf86760d3c48
#
_entry.id   6f2d181e1c4df592952daf86760d3c48
#
_cell.length_a   1.000
_cell.length_b   1.000
_cell.length_c   1.000
_cell.angle_alpha   90.00
_cell.angle_beta   90.00
_cell.angle_gamma   90.00
#
_symmetry.space_group_name_H-M   'P 1'
#
loop_
_entity.id
_entity.type
_entity.pdbx_description
1 polymer ?
#
loop_
_entity_poly.entity_id
_entity_poly.type
_entity_poly.pdbx_seq_one_letter_code
_entity_poly.pdbx_strand_id
1 'polypeptide(L)'
;MYLIAGLGNPGKQYEATRHNMGFDTVDCLVEKHNIPQGGVKFNAMYGKGIIGGEKAILMKPLSYMNLSGGPIQEMSGYFKIDPETELIVIYDDIDLEPGQLRIRKKGSAGGHNGIKDIIRRLGTEKFIRIRVGVGAKPKRSEERRVGKECRSRWSPYH
;
A
#
# COMPACT_ATOMS: atom_id res chain seq x y z
N MET A 1 6.84 6.41 14.73
CA MET A 1 6.73 6.76 13.31
C MET A 1 6.19 5.58 12.53
N TYR A 2 5.27 5.82 11.63
CA TYR A 2 4.66 4.74 10.83
C TYR A 2 5.27 4.66 9.45
N LEU A 3 5.44 3.46 8.93
CA LEU A 3 5.78 3.21 7.54
C LEU A 3 4.55 2.64 6.85
N ILE A 4 4.03 3.37 5.87
CA ILE A 4 2.85 2.97 5.13
C ILE A 4 3.27 2.63 3.71
N ALA A 5 3.15 1.36 3.36
CA ALA A 5 3.58 0.86 2.06
C ALA A 5 2.37 0.44 1.24
N GLY A 6 2.20 1.04 0.07
CA GLY A 6 1.18 0.63 -0.88
C GLY A 6 1.79 -0.28 -1.93
N LEU A 7 1.22 -1.46 -2.13
CA LEU A 7 1.74 -2.43 -3.08
C LEU A 7 1.11 -2.26 -4.45
N GLY A 8 1.89 -2.52 -5.49
CA GLY A 8 1.44 -2.46 -6.86
C GLY A 8 2.56 -2.84 -7.81
N ASN A 9 2.27 -2.82 -9.09
CA ASN A 9 3.27 -3.01 -10.14
C ASN A 9 3.51 -1.67 -10.82
N PRO A 10 4.77 -1.24 -10.93
CA PRO A 10 5.06 0.02 -11.60
C PRO A 10 4.87 -0.11 -13.12
N GLY A 11 4.53 1.02 -13.77
CA GLY A 11 4.38 1.09 -15.21
C GLY A 11 2.96 1.46 -15.61
N LYS A 12 2.85 2.12 -16.76
CA LYS A 12 1.55 2.62 -17.25
C LYS A 12 0.55 1.51 -17.49
N GLN A 13 1.01 0.32 -17.88
CA GLN A 13 0.12 -0.80 -18.15
C GLN A 13 -0.62 -1.30 -16.90
N TYR A 14 -0.13 -0.96 -15.73
CA TYR A 14 -0.76 -1.37 -14.48
C TYR A 14 -1.54 -0.24 -13.81
N GLU A 15 -1.47 0.98 -14.34
CA GLU A 15 -2.21 2.10 -13.79
C GLU A 15 -3.72 1.84 -13.88
N ALA A 16 -4.43 2.19 -12.81
CA ALA A 16 -5.88 2.03 -12.70
C ALA A 16 -6.35 0.57 -12.79
N THR A 17 -5.44 -0.39 -12.68
CA THR A 17 -5.84 -1.79 -12.57
C THR A 17 -6.07 -2.13 -11.10
N ARG A 18 -6.79 -3.23 -10.86
CA ARG A 18 -7.09 -3.66 -9.49
C ARG A 18 -5.84 -4.08 -8.70
N HIS A 19 -4.72 -4.37 -9.38
CA HIS A 19 -3.49 -4.74 -8.68
C HIS A 19 -2.70 -3.54 -8.18
N ASN A 20 -3.20 -2.32 -8.42
CA ASN A 20 -2.52 -1.10 -8.02
C ASN A 20 -3.30 -0.28 -6.99
N MET A 21 -4.25 -0.90 -6.30
CA MET A 21 -5.03 -0.19 -5.28
C MET A 21 -4.15 0.28 -4.12
N GLY A 22 -3.08 -0.45 -3.80
CA GLY A 22 -2.12 0.02 -2.80
C GLY A 22 -1.44 1.31 -3.25
N PHE A 23 -0.98 1.36 -4.50
CA PHE A 23 -0.39 2.58 -5.06
C PHE A 23 -1.38 3.73 -5.07
N ASP A 24 -2.61 3.48 -5.51
CA ASP A 24 -3.64 4.50 -5.59
C ASP A 24 -3.97 5.05 -4.20
N THR A 25 -4.02 4.18 -3.20
CA THR A 25 -4.29 4.59 -1.82
C THR A 25 -3.18 5.48 -1.28
N VAL A 26 -1.93 5.11 -1.53
CA VAL A 26 -0.79 5.95 -1.12
C VAL A 26 -0.86 7.30 -1.82
N ASP A 27 -1.16 7.31 -3.12
CA ASP A 27 -1.29 8.57 -3.86
C ASP A 27 -2.40 9.45 -3.28
N CYS A 28 -3.51 8.85 -2.88
CA CYS A 28 -4.59 9.59 -2.22
C CYS A 28 -4.15 10.19 -0.90
N LEU A 29 -3.40 9.44 -0.10
CA LEU A 29 -2.89 9.94 1.18
C LEU A 29 -1.89 11.06 0.97
N VAL A 30 -1.02 10.94 -0.02
CA VAL A 30 -0.06 11.98 -0.38
C VAL A 30 -0.79 13.28 -0.71
N GLU A 31 -1.82 13.19 -1.53
CA GLU A 31 -2.59 14.33 -1.97
C GLU A 31 -3.39 14.94 -0.82
N LYS A 32 -4.06 14.10 -0.04
CA LYS A 32 -4.92 14.54 1.06
C LYS A 32 -4.13 15.23 2.17
N HIS A 33 -2.95 14.74 2.48
CA HIS A 33 -2.14 15.26 3.59
C HIS A 33 -0.98 16.14 3.14
N ASN A 34 -0.92 16.49 1.85
CA ASN A 34 0.12 17.35 1.27
C ASN A 34 1.52 16.86 1.61
N ILE A 35 1.75 15.57 1.43
CA ILE A 35 3.04 14.96 1.74
C ILE A 35 3.97 15.10 0.55
N PRO A 36 5.11 15.79 0.70
CA PRO A 36 6.04 15.92 -0.42
C PRO A 36 6.67 14.57 -0.75
N GLN A 37 6.81 14.30 -2.04
CA GLN A 37 7.50 13.10 -2.49
C GLN A 37 9.00 13.36 -2.45
N GLY A 38 9.70 12.65 -1.55
CA GLY A 38 11.12 12.88 -1.29
C GLY A 38 12.07 12.25 -2.29
N GLY A 39 11.57 11.49 -3.25
CA GLY A 39 12.39 10.87 -4.26
C GLY A 39 12.33 9.35 -4.21
N VAL A 40 13.41 8.72 -4.68
CA VAL A 40 13.51 7.27 -4.76
C VAL A 40 14.64 6.79 -3.84
N LYS A 41 14.35 5.81 -2.99
CA LYS A 41 15.34 5.18 -2.12
C LYS A 41 14.96 3.71 -1.95
N PHE A 42 15.97 2.83 -2.01
CA PHE A 42 15.76 1.38 -1.85
C PHE A 42 14.74 0.82 -2.84
N ASN A 43 14.78 1.32 -4.08
CA ASN A 43 13.86 0.91 -5.14
C ASN A 43 12.39 1.17 -4.76
N ALA A 44 12.14 2.29 -4.11
CA ALA A 44 10.79 2.71 -3.76
C ALA A 44 10.67 4.22 -3.85
N MET A 45 9.52 4.69 -4.32
CA MET A 45 9.18 6.11 -4.18
C MET A 45 8.71 6.33 -2.75
N TYR A 46 9.12 7.43 -2.14
CA TYR A 46 8.73 7.68 -0.76
C TYR A 46 8.62 9.16 -0.45
N GLY A 47 7.90 9.46 0.60
CA GLY A 47 7.80 10.81 1.13
C GLY A 47 7.52 10.74 2.62
N LYS A 48 7.95 11.78 3.34
CA LYS A 48 7.73 11.90 4.78
C LYS A 48 6.74 13.01 5.05
N GLY A 49 5.86 12.79 6.01
CA GLY A 49 4.89 13.80 6.40
C GLY A 49 4.23 13.46 7.71
N ILE A 50 3.12 14.13 7.98
CA ILE A 50 2.35 13.93 9.19
C ILE A 50 0.93 13.56 8.81
N ILE A 51 0.43 12.48 9.39
CA ILE A 51 -0.93 12.02 9.21
C ILE A 51 -1.53 11.83 10.59
N GLY A 52 -2.63 12.55 10.86
CA GLY A 52 -3.29 12.44 12.15
C GLY A 52 -2.41 12.78 13.36
N GLY A 53 -1.47 13.70 13.18
CA GLY A 53 -0.55 14.09 14.25
C GLY A 53 0.64 13.18 14.42
N GLU A 54 0.74 12.10 13.64
CA GLU A 54 1.83 11.14 13.73
C GLU A 54 2.75 11.24 12.52
N LYS A 55 4.05 11.09 12.75
CA LYS A 55 5.01 11.04 11.65
C LYS A 55 4.80 9.78 10.84
N ALA A 56 4.77 9.94 9.52
CA ALA A 56 4.55 8.82 8.61
C ALA A 56 5.46 8.91 7.41
N ILE A 57 5.90 7.75 6.93
CA ILE A 57 6.62 7.62 5.68
C ILE A 57 5.67 6.86 4.76
N LEU A 58 5.33 7.46 3.62
CA LEU A 58 4.53 6.80 2.60
C LEU A 58 5.46 6.30 1.51
N MET A 59 5.33 5.02 1.15
CA MET A 59 6.18 4.45 0.11
C MET A 59 5.40 3.60 -0.87
N LYS A 60 5.91 3.58 -2.11
CA LYS A 60 5.43 2.69 -3.17
C LYS A 60 6.64 1.91 -3.68
N PRO A 61 6.75 0.61 -3.35
CA PRO A 61 7.84 -0.20 -3.89
C PRO A 61 7.78 -0.22 -5.41
N LEU A 62 8.92 0.02 -6.05
CA LEU A 62 9.03 -0.01 -7.52
C LEU A 62 9.46 -1.38 -8.04
N SER A 63 9.83 -2.29 -7.15
CA SER A 63 9.97 -3.69 -7.50
C SER A 63 8.59 -4.23 -7.88
N TYR A 64 8.57 -5.25 -8.75
CA TYR A 64 7.27 -5.84 -9.06
C TYR A 64 6.66 -6.50 -7.83
N MET A 65 5.34 -6.74 -7.89
CA MET A 65 4.55 -7.18 -6.74
C MET A 65 5.21 -8.32 -5.94
N ASN A 66 5.71 -9.32 -6.63
CA ASN A 66 6.30 -10.48 -5.99
C ASN A 66 7.64 -10.21 -5.28
N LEU A 67 8.18 -9.01 -5.43
CA LEU A 67 9.44 -8.61 -4.80
C LEU A 67 9.25 -7.42 -3.85
N SER A 68 8.03 -7.18 -3.41
CA SER A 68 7.70 -6.03 -2.58
C SER A 68 8.42 -5.99 -1.23
N GLY A 69 8.83 -7.14 -0.72
CA GLY A 69 9.46 -7.22 0.59
C GLY A 69 10.84 -6.61 0.66
N GLY A 70 11.60 -6.59 -0.44
CA GLY A 70 12.94 -6.01 -0.46
C GLY A 70 12.95 -4.53 -0.07
N PRO A 71 12.25 -3.67 -0.84
CA PRO A 71 12.17 -2.26 -0.49
C PRO A 71 11.62 -1.99 0.90
N ILE A 72 10.61 -2.75 1.33
CA ILE A 72 10.01 -2.58 2.66
C ILE A 72 11.01 -2.93 3.75
N GLN A 73 11.74 -4.03 3.58
CA GLN A 73 12.75 -4.44 4.55
C GLN A 73 13.84 -3.37 4.69
N GLU A 74 14.34 -2.89 3.56
CA GLU A 74 15.41 -1.89 3.58
C GLU A 74 14.95 -0.55 4.17
N MET A 75 13.75 -0.12 3.82
CA MET A 75 13.18 1.12 4.34
C MET A 75 12.94 0.99 5.85
N SER A 76 12.42 -0.14 6.30
CA SER A 76 12.17 -0.40 7.72
C SER A 76 13.48 -0.36 8.53
N GLY A 77 14.54 -0.96 7.98
CA GLY A 77 15.84 -0.93 8.63
C GLY A 77 16.43 0.47 8.71
N TYR A 78 16.34 1.20 7.62
CA TYR A 78 16.90 2.54 7.53
C TYR A 78 16.25 3.52 8.52
N PHE A 79 14.93 3.48 8.64
CA PHE A 79 14.18 4.37 9.53
C PHE A 79 13.89 3.75 10.89
N LYS A 80 14.44 2.57 11.17
CA LYS A 80 14.26 1.87 12.43
C LYS A 80 12.80 1.66 12.79
N ILE A 81 12.05 1.14 11.83
CA ILE A 81 10.63 0.83 11.98
C ILE A 81 10.47 -0.56 12.57
N ASP A 82 9.62 -0.68 13.60
CA ASP A 82 9.23 -1.97 14.13
C ASP A 82 8.07 -2.50 13.30
N PRO A 83 8.26 -3.58 12.51
CA PRO A 83 7.17 -4.06 11.63
C PRO A 83 5.91 -4.43 12.38
N GLU A 84 6.01 -4.91 13.60
CA GLU A 84 4.85 -5.40 14.33
C GLU A 84 3.93 -4.28 14.81
N THR A 85 4.46 -3.08 15.02
CA THR A 85 3.68 -1.97 15.55
C THR A 85 3.61 -0.75 14.64
N GLU A 86 4.53 -0.63 13.69
CA GLU A 86 4.67 0.59 12.91
C GLU A 86 4.56 0.40 11.40
N LEU A 87 4.49 -0.83 10.91
CA LEU A 87 4.36 -1.09 9.47
C LEU A 87 2.91 -1.31 9.11
N ILE A 88 2.45 -0.58 8.09
CA ILE A 88 1.12 -0.75 7.51
C ILE A 88 1.30 -1.01 6.03
N VAL A 89 0.77 -2.14 5.56
CA VAL A 89 0.85 -2.54 4.16
C VAL A 89 -0.55 -2.50 3.56
N ILE A 90 -0.71 -1.79 2.45
CA ILE A 90 -2.00 -1.62 1.77
C ILE A 90 -1.95 -2.34 0.43
N TYR A 91 -2.93 -3.19 0.16
CA TYR A 91 -2.98 -3.95 -1.09
C TYR A 91 -4.42 -4.31 -1.45
N ASP A 92 -4.59 -4.76 -2.68
CA ASP A 92 -5.90 -5.12 -3.21
C ASP A 92 -6.35 -6.50 -2.74
N ASP A 93 -7.67 -6.68 -2.67
CA ASP A 93 -8.28 -7.95 -2.30
C ASP A 93 -9.48 -8.20 -3.22
N ILE A 94 -9.39 -9.25 -4.03
CA ILE A 94 -10.46 -9.59 -4.97
C ILE A 94 -11.68 -10.20 -4.29
N ASP A 95 -11.54 -10.65 -3.06
CA ASP A 95 -12.64 -11.27 -2.32
C ASP A 95 -13.51 -10.25 -1.60
N LEU A 96 -13.11 -8.98 -1.57
CA LEU A 96 -13.90 -7.90 -0.98
C LEU A 96 -14.58 -7.09 -2.07
N GLU A 97 -15.78 -6.62 -1.78
CA GLU A 97 -16.49 -5.73 -2.70
C GLU A 97 -15.74 -4.42 -2.89
N PRO A 98 -15.87 -3.80 -4.07
CA PRO A 98 -15.21 -2.52 -4.30
C PRO A 98 -15.56 -1.50 -3.23
N GLY A 99 -14.54 -0.87 -2.67
CA GLY A 99 -14.70 0.13 -1.63
C GLY A 99 -14.73 -0.39 -0.22
N GLN A 100 -14.80 -1.70 -0.03
CA GLN A 100 -14.69 -2.28 1.31
C GLN A 100 -13.24 -2.36 1.74
N LEU A 101 -13.01 -2.21 3.04
CA LEU A 101 -11.68 -2.33 3.63
C LEU A 101 -11.69 -3.43 4.69
N ARG A 102 -10.58 -4.12 4.80
CA ARG A 102 -10.37 -5.08 5.88
C ARG A 102 -8.99 -4.86 6.48
N ILE A 103 -8.97 -4.68 7.80
CA ILE A 103 -7.73 -4.41 8.53
C ILE A 103 -7.40 -5.62 9.38
N ARG A 104 -6.16 -6.11 9.28
CA ARG A 104 -5.65 -7.21 10.09
C ARG A 104 -4.30 -6.82 10.67
N LYS A 105 -4.01 -7.29 11.87
CA LYS A 105 -2.72 -7.04 12.54
C LYS A 105 -1.74 -8.18 12.35
N LYS A 106 -2.19 -9.31 11.86
CA LYS A 106 -1.37 -10.50 11.61
C LYS A 106 -2.08 -11.43 10.65
N GLY A 107 -1.39 -12.41 10.14
CA GLY A 107 -1.98 -13.45 9.33
C GLY A 107 -1.08 -13.89 8.18
N SER A 108 -1.47 -14.99 7.56
CA SER A 108 -0.74 -15.54 6.42
C SER A 108 -0.94 -14.69 5.17
N ALA A 109 -0.16 -14.99 4.13
CA ALA A 109 -0.25 -14.27 2.87
C ALA A 109 -1.52 -14.57 2.08
N GLY A 110 -2.17 -15.71 2.34
CA GLY A 110 -3.41 -16.06 1.64
C GLY A 110 -3.26 -16.15 0.12
N GLY A 111 -2.10 -16.50 -0.38
CA GLY A 111 -1.85 -16.56 -1.81
C GLY A 111 -1.33 -15.27 -2.44
N HIS A 112 -1.29 -14.18 -1.71
CA HIS A 112 -0.79 -12.90 -2.24
C HIS A 112 0.73 -12.90 -2.29
N ASN A 113 1.31 -12.79 -3.48
CA ASN A 113 2.75 -12.92 -3.67
C ASN A 113 3.56 -11.80 -3.02
N GLY A 114 3.04 -10.59 -3.05
CA GLY A 114 3.70 -9.47 -2.37
C GLY A 114 3.79 -9.68 -0.88
N ILE A 115 2.70 -10.12 -0.27
CA ILE A 115 2.67 -10.38 1.18
C ILE A 115 3.59 -11.56 1.53
N LYS A 116 3.63 -12.59 0.69
CA LYS A 116 4.55 -13.72 0.90
C LYS A 116 6.01 -13.24 0.97
N ASP A 117 6.38 -12.37 0.05
CA ASP A 117 7.75 -11.86 0.01
C ASP A 117 8.05 -10.99 1.23
N ILE A 118 7.10 -10.16 1.66
CA ILE A 118 7.26 -9.34 2.85
C ILE A 118 7.46 -10.20 4.09
N ILE A 119 6.62 -11.22 4.28
CA ILE A 119 6.72 -12.13 5.41
C ILE A 119 8.09 -12.84 5.40
N ARG A 120 8.50 -13.33 4.23
CA ARG A 120 9.78 -14.00 4.09
C ARG A 120 10.94 -13.08 4.46
N ARG A 121 10.91 -11.85 4.00
CA ARG A 121 12.00 -10.90 4.21
C ARG A 121 12.05 -10.34 5.63
N LEU A 122 10.88 -10.05 6.21
CA LEU A 122 10.81 -9.52 7.57
C LEU A 122 10.91 -10.61 8.63
N GLY A 123 10.61 -11.85 8.28
CA GLY A 123 10.62 -12.96 9.22
C GLY A 123 9.45 -12.95 10.19
N THR A 124 8.38 -12.22 9.90
CA THR A 124 7.21 -12.14 10.76
C THR A 124 5.94 -11.93 9.94
N GLU A 125 4.84 -12.49 10.42
CA GLU A 125 3.50 -12.22 9.90
C GLU A 125 2.79 -11.13 10.66
N LYS A 126 3.41 -10.62 11.72
CA LYS A 126 2.76 -9.66 12.64
C LYS A 126 3.03 -8.23 12.20
N PHE A 127 2.31 -7.79 11.19
CA PHE A 127 2.29 -6.38 10.79
C PHE A 127 0.88 -6.02 10.36
N ILE A 128 0.57 -4.73 10.41
CA ILE A 128 -0.76 -4.25 10.05
C ILE A 128 -0.91 -4.28 8.55
N ARG A 129 -2.02 -4.83 8.09
CA ARG A 129 -2.33 -4.86 6.66
C ARG A 129 -3.74 -4.37 6.43
N ILE A 130 -3.90 -3.57 5.38
CA ILE A 130 -5.18 -3.05 4.97
C ILE A 130 -5.47 -3.58 3.58
N ARG A 131 -6.54 -4.36 3.45
CA ARG A 131 -6.98 -4.89 2.18
C ARG A 131 -8.05 -3.97 1.62
N VAL A 132 -7.88 -3.58 0.36
CA VAL A 132 -8.85 -2.72 -0.32
C VAL A 132 -9.59 -3.57 -1.33
N GLY A 133 -10.91 -3.63 -1.20
CA GLY A 133 -11.74 -4.45 -2.07
C GLY A 133 -11.81 -3.92 -3.49
N VAL A 134 -11.67 -4.81 -4.45
CA VAL A 134 -11.77 -4.48 -5.87
C VAL A 134 -12.76 -5.38 -6.61
N GLY A 135 -13.30 -6.40 -5.92
CA GLY A 135 -14.19 -7.36 -6.55
C GLY A 135 -13.46 -8.35 -7.43
N ALA A 136 -14.11 -9.48 -7.69
CA ALA A 136 -13.47 -10.58 -8.40
C ALA A 136 -13.26 -10.29 -9.90
N LYS A 137 -14.18 -9.58 -10.54
CA LYS A 137 -14.13 -9.33 -11.98
C LYS A 137 -14.67 -7.95 -12.34
N PRO A 138 -14.06 -6.87 -11.87
CA PRO A 138 -14.55 -5.55 -12.27
C PRO A 138 -14.28 -5.33 -13.75
N LYS A 139 -15.19 -4.61 -14.40
CA LYS A 139 -14.97 -4.19 -15.78
C LYS A 139 -13.84 -3.15 -15.78
N ARG A 140 -13.15 -3.05 -16.92
CA ARG A 140 -12.06 -2.10 -17.04
C ARG A 140 -12.45 -0.67 -16.68
N SER A 141 -13.66 -0.25 -17.11
CA SER A 141 -14.17 1.08 -16.76
C SER A 141 -14.41 1.22 -15.27
N GLU A 142 -14.81 0.15 -14.61
CA GLU A 142 -15.01 0.14 -13.16
C GLU A 142 -13.70 0.24 -12.41
N GLU A 143 -12.68 -0.43 -12.90
CA GLU A 143 -11.34 -0.32 -12.31
C GLU A 143 -10.84 1.11 -12.36
N ARG A 144 -11.03 1.79 -13.48
CA ARG A 144 -10.66 3.20 -13.61
C ARG A 144 -11.47 4.08 -12.68
N ARG A 145 -12.75 3.78 -12.54
CA ARG A 145 -13.61 4.53 -11.64
C ARG A 145 -13.16 4.37 -10.20
N VAL A 146 -12.81 3.16 -9.81
CA VAL A 146 -12.30 2.91 -8.45
C VAL A 146 -11.07 3.75 -8.19
N GLY A 147 -10.12 3.80 -9.13
CA GLY A 147 -8.94 4.62 -8.97
C GLY A 147 -9.26 6.10 -8.85
N LYS A 148 -10.20 6.60 -9.64
CA LYS A 148 -10.64 8.00 -9.55
C LYS A 148 -11.41 8.28 -8.28
N GLU A 149 -12.28 7.37 -7.90
CA GLU A 149 -13.08 7.52 -6.69
C GLU A 149 -12.25 7.50 -5.42
N CYS A 150 -11.07 6.92 -5.49
CA CYS A 150 -10.16 6.93 -4.35
C CYS A 150 -9.97 8.33 -3.79
N ARG A 151 -9.80 9.32 -4.66
CA ARG A 151 -9.61 10.70 -4.23
C ARG A 151 -10.80 11.26 -3.47
N SER A 152 -12.02 10.97 -3.93
CA SER A 152 -13.20 11.47 -3.24
C SER A 152 -13.57 10.60 -2.04
N ARG A 153 -13.39 9.29 -2.14
CA ARG A 153 -13.71 8.37 -1.05
C ARG A 153 -12.83 8.58 0.15
N TRP A 154 -11.57 8.86 -0.07
CA TRP A 154 -10.62 9.05 1.02
C TRP A 154 -10.61 10.49 1.52
N SER A 155 -11.51 11.33 1.01
CA SER A 155 -11.68 12.66 1.56
C SER A 155 -12.39 12.55 2.93
N PRO A 156 -12.32 13.62 3.74
CA PRO A 156 -12.95 13.60 5.07
C PRO A 156 -14.47 13.45 5.05
N TYR A 157 -15.08 13.47 3.89
CA TYR A 157 -16.53 13.43 3.76
C TYR A 157 -17.08 12.03 3.50
N HIS A 158 -16.26 11.06 3.52
CA HIS A 158 -16.67 9.67 3.28
C HIS A 158 -16.51 8.81 4.49
#